data_1ff8a53d71366832636e1f57d6487467
#
_entry.id   1ff8a53d71366832636e1f57d6487467
#
_cell.length_a   1.000
_cell.length_b   1.000
_cell.length_c   1.000
_cell.angle_alpha   90.00
_cell.angle_beta   90.00
_cell.angle_gamma   90.00
#
_symmetry.space_group_name_H-M   'P 1'
#
loop_
_entity.id
_entity.type
_entity.pdbx_description
1 polymer ?
#
loop_
_entity_poly.entity_id
_entity_poly.type
_entity_poly.pdbx_seq_one_letter_code
_entity_poly.pdbx_strand_id
1 'polypeptide(L)'
;MHKYFLIPAIIFFIIISLIVIYLQFFYLDWKWDVLPDNFDVKTETYTKKNLNKSCDDNGNIKLIKLDEDIRDNRVFIDSNDVSNDPSIHAIYLLPCDAKDRNFDINNDIHFTIQSINNWFLEKTKNQIINFDYNDNFIDTTFIRVNKSINWFTKFNSIEDNKKDAATKIEDLILSNKNIFKNFENKKFIIFFEGWEKRRSITDKVCGRSRYNGKIAIFYTNEKDKKIKSCTKDNIDKSNKKLFGESEQTILHEILHTLGTPPKCGKNVNFAESLHVSDNNDDIM
;
A
#
# COMPACT_ATOMS: atom_id res chain seq x y z
N MET A 1 -18.72 -62.03 -8.03
CA MET A 1 -17.30 -61.64 -8.08
C MET A 1 -17.08 -60.14 -7.84
N HIS A 2 -17.67 -59.49 -6.83
CA HIS A 2 -17.52 -58.03 -6.63
C HIS A 2 -17.02 -57.61 -5.21
N LYS A 3 -16.63 -58.56 -4.36
CA LYS A 3 -16.20 -58.26 -2.97
C LYS A 3 -14.71 -57.90 -2.79
N TYR A 4 -13.87 -58.14 -3.79
CA TYR A 4 -12.40 -57.97 -3.60
C TYR A 4 -11.84 -56.60 -4.05
N PHE A 5 -12.64 -55.72 -4.67
CA PHE A 5 -12.16 -54.38 -5.08
C PHE A 5 -12.41 -53.27 -4.06
N LEU A 6 -13.28 -53.49 -3.08
CA LEU A 6 -13.66 -52.45 -2.12
C LEU A 6 -12.55 -52.19 -1.06
N ILE A 7 -11.86 -53.22 -0.63
CA ILE A 7 -10.86 -53.12 0.43
C ILE A 7 -9.63 -52.32 -0.01
N PRO A 8 -9.05 -52.49 -1.21
CA PRO A 8 -7.93 -51.68 -1.67
C PRO A 8 -8.31 -50.20 -1.85
N ALA A 9 -9.52 -49.91 -2.30
CA ALA A 9 -9.98 -48.54 -2.48
C ALA A 9 -10.11 -47.82 -1.14
N ILE A 10 -10.66 -48.47 -0.13
CA ILE A 10 -10.80 -47.89 1.22
C ILE A 10 -9.42 -47.58 1.83
N ILE A 11 -8.48 -48.56 1.71
CA ILE A 11 -7.11 -48.37 2.22
C ILE A 11 -6.42 -47.21 1.49
N PHE A 12 -6.59 -47.07 0.19
CA PHE A 12 -6.02 -45.97 -0.60
C PHE A 12 -6.56 -44.60 -0.17
N PHE A 13 -7.86 -44.47 0.09
CA PHE A 13 -8.45 -43.22 0.59
C PHE A 13 -7.98 -42.88 2.01
N ILE A 14 -7.82 -43.88 2.89
CA ILE A 14 -7.29 -43.66 4.24
C ILE A 14 -5.84 -43.16 4.17
N ILE A 15 -5.00 -43.75 3.32
CA ILE A 15 -3.60 -43.33 3.15
C ILE A 15 -3.54 -41.88 2.61
N ILE A 16 -4.32 -41.53 1.61
CA ILE A 16 -4.38 -40.15 1.08
C ILE A 16 -4.83 -39.17 2.16
N SER A 17 -5.87 -39.51 2.93
CA SER A 17 -6.36 -38.65 4.01
C SER A 17 -5.29 -38.44 5.08
N LEU A 18 -4.54 -39.48 5.45
CA LEU A 18 -3.43 -39.37 6.42
C LEU A 18 -2.26 -38.51 5.87
N ILE A 19 -1.96 -38.65 4.56
CA ILE A 19 -0.94 -37.80 3.92
C ILE A 19 -1.38 -36.32 3.89
N VAL A 20 -2.63 -36.05 3.58
CA VAL A 20 -3.16 -34.68 3.57
C VAL A 20 -3.14 -34.09 4.98
N ILE A 21 -3.56 -34.84 6.00
CA ILE A 21 -3.52 -34.43 7.41
C ILE A 21 -2.07 -34.19 7.84
N TYR A 22 -1.16 -35.11 7.50
CA TYR A 22 0.26 -34.96 7.81
C TYR A 22 0.89 -33.74 7.14
N LEU A 23 0.58 -33.49 5.88
CA LEU A 23 1.05 -32.30 5.15
C LEU A 23 0.46 -31.01 5.73
N GLN A 24 -0.82 -31.00 6.15
CA GLN A 24 -1.42 -29.84 6.81
C GLN A 24 -0.76 -29.57 8.18
N PHE A 25 -0.48 -30.59 8.99
CA PHE A 25 0.21 -30.43 10.26
C PHE A 25 1.66 -29.98 10.06
N PHE A 26 2.41 -30.54 9.12
CA PHE A 26 3.79 -30.13 8.84
C PHE A 26 3.87 -28.72 8.23
N TYR A 27 2.89 -28.34 7.38
CA TYR A 27 2.84 -26.99 6.79
C TYR A 27 2.43 -25.93 7.80
N LEU A 28 1.62 -26.29 8.80
CA LEU A 28 1.22 -25.37 9.88
C LEU A 28 2.33 -25.21 10.94
N ASP A 29 3.04 -26.27 11.29
CA ASP A 29 4.13 -26.19 12.27
C ASP A 29 5.38 -25.45 11.74
N TRP A 30 5.64 -25.51 10.44
CA TRP A 30 6.82 -24.83 9.86
C TRP A 30 6.64 -23.32 9.68
N LYS A 31 5.42 -22.81 9.82
CA LYS A 31 5.13 -21.36 9.71
C LYS A 31 5.45 -20.55 10.95
N TRP A 32 5.79 -21.17 12.09
CA TRP A 32 5.94 -20.47 13.37
C TRP A 32 7.37 -20.28 13.88
N ASP A 33 8.37 -20.88 13.24
CA ASP A 33 9.72 -21.00 13.83
C ASP A 33 10.86 -20.36 13.04
N VAL A 34 10.72 -19.27 12.30
CA VAL A 34 11.90 -18.50 11.87
C VAL A 34 11.55 -17.00 11.74
N LEU A 35 11.35 -16.32 12.85
CA LEU A 35 11.72 -14.92 12.93
C LEU A 35 13.18 -14.89 13.40
N PRO A 36 14.11 -14.29 12.66
CA PRO A 36 15.46 -14.08 13.17
C PRO A 36 15.37 -13.14 14.38
N ASP A 37 15.86 -13.59 15.52
CA ASP A 37 15.87 -12.91 16.84
C ASP A 37 16.63 -11.57 16.88
N ASN A 38 17.05 -11.01 15.74
CA ASN A 38 17.92 -9.84 15.66
C ASN A 38 17.39 -8.73 14.74
N PHE A 39 16.07 -8.61 14.57
CA PHE A 39 15.53 -7.44 13.89
C PHE A 39 15.17 -6.37 14.93
N ASP A 40 16.18 -5.70 15.42
CA ASP A 40 16.01 -4.51 16.27
C ASP A 40 15.68 -3.29 15.41
N VAL A 41 14.46 -3.27 14.86
CA VAL A 41 13.87 -1.99 14.46
C VAL A 41 13.64 -1.24 15.76
N LYS A 42 14.48 -0.26 16.06
CA LYS A 42 14.30 0.65 17.20
C LYS A 42 12.97 1.40 17.05
N THR A 43 11.88 0.71 17.33
CA THR A 43 10.54 1.28 17.38
C THR A 43 10.25 1.68 18.81
N GLU A 44 10.06 2.97 19.02
CA GLU A 44 9.61 3.48 20.31
C GLU A 44 8.10 3.24 20.43
N THR A 45 7.63 2.57 21.49
CA THR A 45 6.21 2.35 21.77
C THR A 45 5.67 3.52 22.60
N TYR A 46 4.56 4.11 22.21
CA TYR A 46 3.94 5.25 22.88
C TYR A 46 2.49 4.96 23.27
N THR A 47 2.05 5.48 24.41
CA THR A 47 0.65 5.40 24.81
C THR A 47 -0.17 6.58 24.25
N LYS A 48 -1.47 6.39 24.03
CA LYS A 48 -2.39 7.42 23.49
C LYS A 48 -2.37 8.74 24.29
N LYS A 49 -2.13 8.67 25.61
CA LYS A 49 -2.04 9.83 26.49
C LYS A 49 -0.85 10.73 26.16
N ASN A 50 0.14 10.21 25.44
CA ASN A 50 1.36 10.91 25.04
C ASN A 50 1.38 11.30 23.55
N LEU A 51 0.31 11.06 22.79
CA LEU A 51 0.24 11.32 21.35
C LEU A 51 0.57 12.78 21.01
N ASN A 52 0.05 13.76 21.78
CA ASN A 52 0.40 15.18 21.58
C ASN A 52 1.86 15.50 21.90
N LYS A 53 2.59 14.59 22.57
CA LYS A 53 4.03 14.67 22.82
C LYS A 53 4.87 13.82 21.87
N SER A 54 4.24 12.96 21.09
CA SER A 54 4.93 11.98 20.22
C SER A 54 5.34 12.57 18.86
N CYS A 55 4.74 13.69 18.43
CA CYS A 55 5.18 14.39 17.23
C CYS A 55 6.46 15.17 17.51
N ASP A 56 7.54 14.75 16.88
CA ASP A 56 8.85 15.40 16.94
C ASP A 56 9.21 15.96 15.56
N ASP A 57 8.68 17.13 15.23
CA ASP A 57 8.93 17.75 13.93
C ASP A 57 10.36 18.29 13.77
N ASN A 58 11.10 18.46 14.86
CA ASN A 58 12.47 19.00 14.85
C ASN A 58 13.56 17.91 14.80
N GLY A 59 13.28 16.70 15.28
CA GLY A 59 14.24 15.60 15.29
C GLY A 59 14.24 14.80 13.98
N ASN A 60 14.93 13.67 13.99
CA ASN A 60 14.92 12.74 12.87
C ASN A 60 13.56 12.06 12.73
N ILE A 61 13.20 11.69 11.48
CA ILE A 61 12.04 10.86 11.26
C ILE A 61 12.29 9.45 11.79
N LYS A 62 11.32 8.91 12.54
CA LYS A 62 11.38 7.57 13.13
C LYS A 62 10.07 6.85 12.93
N LEU A 63 10.12 5.53 12.75
CA LEU A 63 8.96 4.67 12.87
C LEU A 63 8.56 4.56 14.33
N ILE A 64 7.26 4.66 14.61
CA ILE A 64 6.70 4.50 15.96
C ILE A 64 5.56 3.50 15.93
N LYS A 65 5.27 2.89 17.08
CA LYS A 65 4.11 2.02 17.29
C LYS A 65 3.35 2.50 18.49
N LEU A 66 2.04 2.59 18.37
CA LEU A 66 1.16 2.85 19.50
C LEU A 66 0.62 1.53 20.06
N ASP A 67 0.23 1.52 21.34
CA ASP A 67 -0.40 0.34 21.94
C ASP A 67 -1.67 -0.10 21.18
N GLU A 68 -2.41 0.85 20.61
CA GLU A 68 -3.57 0.56 19.77
C GLU A 68 -3.17 -0.14 18.46
N ASP A 69 -2.09 0.28 17.81
CA ASP A 69 -1.59 -0.32 16.57
C ASP A 69 -1.22 -1.80 16.79
N ILE A 70 -0.61 -2.11 17.94
CA ILE A 70 -0.21 -3.48 18.28
C ILE A 70 -1.43 -4.37 18.56
N ARG A 71 -2.44 -3.85 19.26
CA ARG A 71 -3.66 -4.59 19.59
C ARG A 71 -4.50 -4.93 18.37
N ASP A 72 -4.43 -4.10 17.35
CA ASP A 72 -5.18 -4.28 16.11
C ASP A 72 -4.54 -5.32 15.15
N ASN A 73 -3.52 -6.05 15.61
CA ASN A 73 -2.79 -7.07 14.84
C ASN A 73 -2.28 -6.58 13.47
N ARG A 74 -1.80 -5.35 13.43
CA ARG A 74 -1.29 -4.76 12.20
C ARG A 74 0.03 -5.38 11.75
N VAL A 75 0.23 -5.42 10.45
CA VAL A 75 1.45 -5.90 9.82
C VAL A 75 2.44 -4.73 9.71
N PHE A 76 3.54 -4.79 10.46
CA PHE A 76 4.58 -3.74 10.48
C PHE A 76 5.79 -4.05 9.60
N ILE A 77 5.89 -5.26 9.14
CA ILE A 77 6.95 -5.77 8.28
C ILE A 77 6.27 -6.56 7.17
N ASP A 78 6.68 -6.31 5.97
CA ASP A 78 6.22 -7.00 4.78
C ASP A 78 6.35 -8.53 4.92
N SER A 79 5.32 -9.25 4.55
CA SER A 79 5.27 -10.71 4.62
C SER A 79 6.23 -11.36 3.61
N ASN A 80 6.42 -12.67 3.68
CA ASN A 80 7.22 -13.35 2.68
C ASN A 80 6.45 -13.45 1.36
N ASP A 81 7.07 -13.00 0.29
CA ASP A 81 6.48 -13.06 -1.05
C ASP A 81 6.29 -14.51 -1.52
N VAL A 82 5.19 -14.74 -2.21
CA VAL A 82 4.91 -16.04 -2.86
C VAL A 82 5.83 -16.28 -4.06
N SER A 83 6.23 -15.19 -4.75
CA SER A 83 7.14 -15.24 -5.89
C SER A 83 8.15 -14.10 -5.84
N ASN A 84 9.22 -14.21 -6.66
CA ASN A 84 10.17 -13.12 -6.86
C ASN A 84 9.80 -12.20 -8.04
N ASP A 85 8.60 -12.34 -8.59
CA ASP A 85 8.14 -11.52 -9.70
C ASP A 85 7.96 -10.06 -9.25
N PRO A 86 8.19 -9.09 -10.15
CA PRO A 86 7.92 -7.70 -9.83
C PRO A 86 6.47 -7.50 -9.40
N SER A 87 6.27 -6.85 -8.26
CA SER A 87 4.94 -6.62 -7.69
C SER A 87 4.77 -5.19 -7.17
N ILE A 88 3.52 -4.82 -6.87
CA ILE A 88 3.18 -3.57 -6.19
C ILE A 88 2.72 -3.88 -4.78
N HIS A 89 3.47 -3.40 -3.80
CA HIS A 89 3.17 -3.57 -2.37
C HIS A 89 2.41 -2.36 -1.83
N ALA A 90 1.41 -2.60 -0.98
CA ALA A 90 0.63 -1.55 -0.37
C ALA A 90 1.21 -1.11 0.98
N ILE A 91 1.17 0.20 1.25
CA ILE A 91 1.60 0.77 2.53
C ILE A 91 0.49 1.69 3.04
N TYR A 92 0.09 1.52 4.30
CA TYR A 92 -0.75 2.47 5.01
C TYR A 92 0.11 3.32 5.94
N LEU A 93 0.31 4.59 5.58
CA LEU A 93 1.25 5.51 6.25
C LEU A 93 0.52 6.58 7.03
N LEU A 94 0.76 6.63 8.35
CA LEU A 94 0.19 7.60 9.27
C LEU A 94 1.25 8.52 9.89
N PRO A 95 1.09 9.85 9.74
CA PRO A 95 1.70 10.82 10.66
C PRO A 95 1.22 10.64 12.10
N CYS A 96 2.00 11.08 13.09
CA CYS A 96 1.67 10.93 14.51
C CYS A 96 0.36 11.61 14.94
N ASP A 97 -0.03 12.71 14.28
CA ASP A 97 -1.26 13.48 14.53
C ASP A 97 -2.41 13.14 13.58
N ALA A 98 -2.20 12.18 12.69
CA ALA A 98 -3.24 11.76 11.76
C ALA A 98 -4.31 10.91 12.47
N LYS A 99 -5.57 11.09 12.06
CA LYS A 99 -6.66 10.20 12.46
C LYS A 99 -6.49 8.87 11.76
N ASP A 100 -6.40 7.81 12.53
CA ASP A 100 -6.43 6.47 11.99
C ASP A 100 -7.84 6.07 11.57
N ARG A 101 -8.01 5.70 10.31
CA ARG A 101 -9.28 5.22 9.73
C ARG A 101 -9.32 3.71 9.55
N ASN A 102 -8.22 3.02 9.93
CA ASN A 102 -8.14 1.56 9.90
C ASN A 102 -8.30 0.94 8.50
N PHE A 103 -7.86 1.62 7.45
CA PHE A 103 -8.03 1.17 6.07
C PHE A 103 -7.34 -0.17 5.77
N ASP A 104 -6.28 -0.49 6.50
CA ASP A 104 -5.57 -1.77 6.42
C ASP A 104 -6.37 -2.91 7.05
N ILE A 105 -6.82 -2.75 8.31
CA ILE A 105 -7.50 -3.81 9.05
C ILE A 105 -8.97 -3.99 8.68
N ASN A 106 -9.61 -2.94 8.12
CA ASN A 106 -10.98 -3.03 7.60
C ASN A 106 -11.04 -3.60 6.17
N ASN A 107 -9.90 -4.01 5.61
CA ASN A 107 -9.77 -4.46 4.23
C ASN A 107 -10.12 -3.39 3.18
N ASP A 108 -10.13 -2.11 3.54
CA ASP A 108 -10.48 -1.03 2.64
C ASP A 108 -9.48 -0.89 1.49
N ILE A 109 -8.18 -1.02 1.81
CA ILE A 109 -7.10 -1.03 0.81
C ILE A 109 -7.24 -2.26 -0.10
N HIS A 110 -7.50 -3.44 0.47
CA HIS A 110 -7.70 -4.67 -0.30
C HIS A 110 -8.81 -4.52 -1.34
N PHE A 111 -10.00 -4.07 -0.92
CA PHE A 111 -11.13 -3.92 -1.85
C PHE A 111 -10.91 -2.85 -2.90
N THR A 112 -10.25 -1.74 -2.54
CA THR A 112 -9.87 -0.68 -3.48
C THR A 112 -8.94 -1.23 -4.58
N ILE A 113 -7.89 -1.95 -4.22
CA ILE A 113 -6.95 -2.55 -5.17
C ILE A 113 -7.63 -3.64 -6.01
N GLN A 114 -8.50 -4.45 -5.41
CA GLN A 114 -9.28 -5.45 -6.14
C GLN A 114 -10.20 -4.80 -7.18
N SER A 115 -10.85 -3.68 -6.84
CA SER A 115 -11.66 -2.90 -7.78
C SER A 115 -10.83 -2.37 -8.95
N ILE A 116 -9.63 -1.87 -8.68
CA ILE A 116 -8.67 -1.42 -9.71
C ILE A 116 -8.31 -2.58 -10.65
N ASN A 117 -7.93 -3.73 -10.10
CA ASN A 117 -7.55 -4.88 -10.92
C ASN A 117 -8.70 -5.41 -11.77
N ASN A 118 -9.92 -5.45 -11.24
CA ASN A 118 -11.10 -5.86 -11.98
C ASN A 118 -11.39 -4.91 -13.16
N TRP A 119 -11.33 -3.61 -12.92
CA TRP A 119 -11.50 -2.60 -13.97
C TRP A 119 -10.40 -2.70 -15.04
N PHE A 120 -9.13 -2.83 -14.60
CA PHE A 120 -7.98 -2.94 -15.50
C PHE A 120 -8.06 -4.20 -16.36
N LEU A 121 -8.43 -5.34 -15.79
CA LEU A 121 -8.66 -6.61 -16.47
C LEU A 121 -9.71 -6.45 -17.59
N GLU A 122 -10.84 -5.78 -17.27
CA GLU A 122 -11.90 -5.53 -18.24
C GLU A 122 -11.42 -4.64 -19.40
N LYS A 123 -10.73 -3.54 -19.09
CA LYS A 123 -10.31 -2.54 -20.11
C LYS A 123 -9.13 -2.99 -20.97
N THR A 124 -8.25 -3.83 -20.44
CA THR A 124 -7.02 -4.25 -21.14
C THR A 124 -7.12 -5.63 -21.79
N LYS A 125 -8.29 -6.22 -21.87
CA LYS A 125 -8.51 -7.57 -22.44
C LYS A 125 -7.67 -8.64 -21.71
N ASN A 126 -7.88 -8.77 -20.42
CA ASN A 126 -7.31 -9.77 -19.53
C ASN A 126 -5.87 -9.53 -19.05
N GLN A 127 -5.36 -8.31 -19.05
CA GLN A 127 -4.15 -7.99 -18.31
C GLN A 127 -4.49 -7.65 -16.86
N ILE A 128 -3.61 -7.98 -15.93
CA ILE A 128 -3.71 -7.63 -14.52
C ILE A 128 -2.45 -6.90 -14.07
N ILE A 129 -2.60 -6.05 -13.06
CA ILE A 129 -1.47 -5.48 -12.34
C ILE A 129 -1.11 -6.48 -11.25
N ASN A 130 0.18 -6.87 -11.19
CA ASN A 130 0.67 -7.78 -10.17
C ASN A 130 0.84 -7.04 -8.86
N PHE A 131 -0.11 -7.19 -7.94
CA PHE A 131 -0.01 -6.69 -6.58
C PHE A 131 0.55 -7.78 -5.67
N ASP A 132 1.12 -7.35 -4.55
CA ASP A 132 1.63 -8.22 -3.52
C ASP A 132 0.51 -8.75 -2.64
N TYR A 133 0.46 -10.06 -2.47
CA TYR A 133 -0.58 -10.75 -1.71
C TYR A 133 0.02 -11.60 -0.61
N ASN A 134 -0.60 -11.54 0.56
CA ASN A 134 -0.42 -12.51 1.62
C ASN A 134 -1.71 -13.32 1.74
N ASP A 135 -1.63 -14.61 1.40
CA ASP A 135 -2.78 -15.50 1.18
C ASP A 135 -3.72 -14.93 0.11
N ASN A 136 -4.94 -14.53 0.47
CA ASN A 136 -5.95 -13.98 -0.45
C ASN A 136 -6.14 -12.47 -0.30
N PHE A 137 -5.36 -11.81 0.54
CA PHE A 137 -5.47 -10.39 0.83
C PHE A 137 -4.25 -9.64 0.30
N ILE A 138 -4.46 -8.37 -0.08
CA ILE A 138 -3.34 -7.48 -0.40
C ILE A 138 -2.45 -7.38 0.84
N ASP A 139 -1.17 -7.70 0.67
CA ASP A 139 -0.19 -7.48 1.73
C ASP A 139 -0.01 -5.98 1.93
N THR A 140 -0.36 -5.52 3.12
CA THR A 140 -0.34 -4.10 3.46
C THR A 140 0.51 -3.87 4.69
N THR A 141 1.65 -3.20 4.52
CA THR A 141 2.49 -2.80 5.65
C THR A 141 1.97 -1.50 6.27
N PHE A 142 1.71 -1.55 7.58
CA PHE A 142 1.35 -0.37 8.36
C PHE A 142 2.60 0.36 8.86
N ILE A 143 2.65 1.66 8.61
CA ILE A 143 3.74 2.54 9.05
C ILE A 143 3.16 3.74 9.78
N ARG A 144 3.57 3.96 11.03
CA ARG A 144 3.32 5.22 11.74
C ARG A 144 4.65 5.90 12.03
N VAL A 145 4.69 7.22 11.87
CA VAL A 145 5.91 8.00 12.09
C VAL A 145 5.73 9.08 13.14
N ASN A 146 6.84 9.50 13.77
CA ASN A 146 6.87 10.56 14.76
C ASN A 146 6.67 11.98 14.20
N LYS A 147 6.47 12.13 12.89
CA LYS A 147 6.27 13.42 12.23
C LYS A 147 4.81 13.77 12.10
N SER A 148 4.48 15.07 12.28
CA SER A 148 3.11 15.56 12.05
C SER A 148 2.77 15.67 10.56
N ILE A 149 1.47 15.75 10.25
CA ILE A 149 1.01 16.08 8.89
C ILE A 149 1.64 17.40 8.43
N ASN A 150 1.72 18.40 9.32
CA ASN A 150 2.32 19.68 9.00
C ASN A 150 3.79 19.56 8.61
N TRP A 151 4.56 18.68 9.23
CA TRP A 151 5.96 18.44 8.84
C TRP A 151 6.07 17.98 7.39
N PHE A 152 5.20 17.07 6.94
CA PHE A 152 5.18 16.63 5.54
C PHE A 152 4.79 17.75 4.59
N THR A 153 3.75 18.51 4.95
CA THR A 153 3.16 19.54 4.07
C THR A 153 3.88 20.89 4.13
N LYS A 154 4.72 21.13 5.16
CA LYS A 154 5.45 22.38 5.31
C LYS A 154 6.58 22.43 4.29
N PHE A 155 6.49 23.41 3.42
CA PHE A 155 7.55 23.74 2.48
C PHE A 155 8.58 24.60 3.23
N ASN A 156 9.67 24.01 3.70
CA ASN A 156 10.75 24.76 4.33
C ASN A 156 11.64 25.37 3.24
N SER A 157 11.58 26.69 3.13
CA SER A 157 12.27 27.45 2.08
C SER A 157 13.78 27.60 2.30
N ILE A 158 14.32 27.23 3.46
CA ILE A 158 15.68 27.62 3.85
C ILE A 158 16.63 26.45 4.11
N GLU A 159 16.22 25.33 4.72
CA GLU A 159 17.18 24.29 5.16
C GLU A 159 16.91 22.85 4.66
N ASP A 160 15.69 22.47 4.39
CA ASP A 160 15.34 21.11 3.93
C ASP A 160 15.18 21.01 2.40
N ASN A 161 16.12 21.54 1.65
CA ASN A 161 16.26 21.32 0.20
C ASN A 161 14.94 21.29 -0.61
N LYS A 162 13.95 22.11 -0.30
CA LYS A 162 12.68 22.24 -1.04
C LYS A 162 11.89 20.91 -1.20
N LYS A 163 12.04 19.98 -0.27
CA LYS A 163 11.36 18.68 -0.35
C LYS A 163 9.86 18.84 -0.09
N ASP A 164 9.07 18.44 -1.06
CA ASP A 164 7.61 18.28 -0.91
C ASP A 164 7.24 17.01 -0.13
N ALA A 165 5.95 16.83 0.14
CA ALA A 165 5.47 15.66 0.88
C ALA A 165 5.86 14.34 0.19
N ALA A 166 5.75 14.30 -1.13
CA ALA A 166 6.10 13.11 -1.90
C ALA A 166 7.57 12.72 -1.76
N THR A 167 8.48 13.70 -1.85
CA THR A 167 9.91 13.46 -1.68
C THR A 167 10.23 12.98 -0.26
N LYS A 168 9.60 13.56 0.77
CA LYS A 168 9.81 13.14 2.17
C LYS A 168 9.31 11.71 2.42
N ILE A 169 8.19 11.33 1.81
CA ILE A 169 7.66 9.97 1.88
C ILE A 169 8.58 9.00 1.14
N GLU A 170 9.06 9.36 -0.05
CA GLU A 170 10.02 8.55 -0.80
C GLU A 170 11.29 8.29 0.01
N ASP A 171 11.89 9.34 0.58
CA ASP A 171 13.08 9.22 1.44
C ASP A 171 12.81 8.32 2.66
N LEU A 172 11.64 8.42 3.28
CA LEU A 172 11.25 7.57 4.40
C LEU A 172 11.25 6.09 4.00
N ILE A 173 10.61 5.74 2.88
CA ILE A 173 10.52 4.35 2.42
C ILE A 173 11.89 3.82 2.02
N LEU A 174 12.68 4.61 1.28
CA LEU A 174 14.03 4.22 0.87
C LEU A 174 14.99 4.03 2.06
N SER A 175 14.83 4.83 3.11
CA SER A 175 15.64 4.71 4.35
C SER A 175 15.27 3.51 5.21
N ASN A 176 14.06 2.95 5.02
CA ASN A 176 13.54 1.81 5.78
C ASN A 176 13.31 0.58 4.89
N LYS A 177 14.08 0.41 3.82
CA LYS A 177 13.94 -0.69 2.87
C LYS A 177 14.03 -2.09 3.50
N ASN A 178 14.63 -2.19 4.67
CA ASN A 178 14.81 -3.43 5.43
C ASN A 178 13.51 -4.02 6.00
N ILE A 179 12.43 -3.22 6.08
CA ILE A 179 11.11 -3.75 6.48
C ILE A 179 10.35 -4.40 5.32
N PHE A 180 10.87 -4.33 4.10
CA PHE A 180 10.25 -4.88 2.91
C PHE A 180 11.07 -6.05 2.37
N LYS A 181 10.39 -7.15 2.05
CA LYS A 181 11.00 -8.29 1.34
C LYS A 181 11.15 -7.94 -0.14
N ASN A 182 12.18 -8.47 -0.79
CA ASN A 182 12.43 -8.27 -2.22
C ASN A 182 12.27 -6.81 -2.70
N PHE A 183 12.69 -5.86 -1.86
CA PHE A 183 12.49 -4.41 -2.07
C PHE A 183 12.82 -3.95 -3.50
N GLU A 184 13.88 -4.50 -4.11
CA GLU A 184 14.32 -4.08 -5.44
C GLU A 184 13.32 -4.49 -6.54
N ASN A 185 12.57 -5.56 -6.34
CA ASN A 185 11.56 -6.06 -7.28
C ASN A 185 10.17 -5.45 -7.01
N LYS A 186 10.01 -4.64 -5.95
CA LYS A 186 8.73 -4.02 -5.60
C LYS A 186 8.65 -2.57 -6.06
N LYS A 187 7.45 -2.18 -6.46
CA LYS A 187 6.96 -0.81 -6.45
C LYS A 187 5.98 -0.67 -5.29
N PHE A 188 5.69 0.55 -4.88
CA PHE A 188 4.87 0.79 -3.69
C PHE A 188 3.72 1.72 -4.01
N ILE A 189 2.52 1.38 -3.54
CA ILE A 189 1.39 2.31 -3.45
C ILE A 189 1.17 2.68 -1.98
N ILE A 190 1.25 3.97 -1.68
CA ILE A 190 1.18 4.51 -0.33
C ILE A 190 -0.15 5.21 -0.12
N PHE A 191 -0.95 4.70 0.79
CA PHE A 191 -2.15 5.36 1.30
C PHE A 191 -1.72 6.25 2.48
N PHE A 192 -1.49 7.53 2.20
CA PHE A 192 -0.95 8.47 3.16
C PHE A 192 -2.07 9.27 3.84
N GLU A 193 -2.16 9.18 5.17
CA GLU A 193 -3.11 9.95 5.99
C GLU A 193 -2.66 11.41 6.14
N GLY A 194 -2.59 12.09 5.02
CA GLY A 194 -2.20 13.50 4.91
C GLY A 194 -2.63 14.07 3.58
N TRP A 195 -2.12 15.24 3.28
CA TRP A 195 -2.37 15.96 2.01
C TRP A 195 -1.08 16.56 1.47
N GLU A 196 -1.09 16.96 0.20
CA GLU A 196 -0.03 17.78 -0.38
C GLU A 196 -0.46 19.25 -0.41
N LYS A 197 0.43 20.15 0.00
CA LYS A 197 0.23 21.59 -0.10
C LYS A 197 0.74 22.08 -1.44
N ARG A 198 -0.14 22.45 -2.35
CA ARG A 198 0.23 23.17 -3.57
C ARG A 198 0.22 24.70 -3.37
N ARG A 199 0.81 25.40 -4.35
CA ARG A 199 0.90 26.87 -4.36
C ARG A 199 -0.48 27.53 -4.49
N SER A 200 -1.46 26.90 -5.10
CA SER A 200 -2.83 27.36 -5.24
C SER A 200 -3.77 26.68 -4.25
N ILE A 201 -4.67 27.45 -3.64
CA ILE A 201 -5.69 26.96 -2.70
C ILE A 201 -6.75 26.10 -3.42
N THR A 202 -6.85 26.23 -4.73
CA THR A 202 -7.86 25.56 -5.55
C THR A 202 -7.40 24.23 -6.12
N ASP A 203 -6.09 23.95 -6.10
CA ASP A 203 -5.54 22.75 -6.70
C ASP A 203 -5.56 21.59 -5.70
N LYS A 204 -6.51 20.71 -5.88
CA LYS A 204 -6.59 19.43 -5.19
C LYS A 204 -5.62 18.44 -5.83
N VAL A 205 -4.74 17.87 -5.04
CA VAL A 205 -3.86 16.76 -5.45
C VAL A 205 -4.25 15.54 -4.66
N CYS A 206 -4.85 14.57 -5.32
CA CYS A 206 -5.22 13.31 -4.70
C CYS A 206 -4.14 12.23 -4.81
N GLY A 207 -3.26 12.36 -5.79
CA GLY A 207 -2.18 11.41 -5.98
C GLY A 207 -0.90 12.09 -6.45
N ARG A 208 0.20 11.40 -6.33
CA ARG A 208 1.50 11.79 -6.85
C ARG A 208 2.44 10.61 -7.04
N SER A 209 3.12 10.61 -8.17
CA SER A 209 4.19 9.67 -8.46
C SER A 209 5.23 10.30 -9.38
N ARG A 210 6.33 9.61 -9.58
CA ARG A 210 7.32 9.95 -10.60
C ARG A 210 7.23 8.94 -11.72
N TYR A 211 7.36 9.43 -12.95
CA TYR A 211 7.45 8.57 -14.12
C TYR A 211 8.57 7.53 -13.96
N ASN A 212 8.22 6.25 -14.10
CA ASN A 212 9.11 5.11 -13.87
C ASN A 212 9.75 5.11 -12.48
N GLY A 213 9.12 5.79 -11.52
CA GLY A 213 9.51 5.83 -10.12
C GLY A 213 9.22 4.54 -9.39
N LYS A 214 9.61 4.47 -8.11
CA LYS A 214 9.36 3.32 -7.25
C LYS A 214 8.07 3.46 -6.43
N ILE A 215 7.60 4.71 -6.26
CA ILE A 215 6.54 5.04 -5.30
C ILE A 215 5.43 5.82 -5.99
N ALA A 216 4.20 5.35 -5.80
CA ALA A 216 2.95 6.07 -6.02
C ALA A 216 2.33 6.43 -4.67
N ILE A 217 1.78 7.63 -4.53
CA ILE A 217 1.18 8.11 -3.28
C ILE A 217 -0.25 8.52 -3.57
N PHE A 218 -1.15 8.06 -2.71
CA PHE A 218 -2.53 8.50 -2.66
C PHE A 218 -2.77 9.24 -1.34
N TYR A 219 -3.20 10.50 -1.41
CA TYR A 219 -3.48 11.35 -0.27
C TYR A 219 -4.90 11.12 0.22
N THR A 220 -5.05 10.55 1.41
CA THR A 220 -6.34 10.13 1.92
C THR A 220 -7.03 11.18 2.77
N ASN A 221 -6.32 12.23 3.22
CA ASN A 221 -6.85 13.25 4.10
C ASN A 221 -7.02 14.60 3.40
N GLU A 222 -7.83 15.46 4.01
CA GLU A 222 -8.13 16.79 3.52
C GLU A 222 -7.81 17.84 4.58
N LYS A 223 -7.18 18.90 4.14
CA LYS A 223 -6.98 20.07 4.99
C LYS A 223 -8.25 20.91 5.13
N ASP A 224 -9.04 21.01 4.08
CA ASP A 224 -10.16 21.95 4.01
C ASP A 224 -11.46 21.21 3.66
N LYS A 225 -12.45 21.33 4.54
CA LYS A 225 -13.80 20.78 4.33
C LYS A 225 -14.51 21.31 3.09
N LYS A 226 -13.99 22.38 2.48
CA LYS A 226 -14.52 22.97 1.24
C LYS A 226 -14.00 22.29 -0.02
N ILE A 227 -12.90 21.51 0.09
CA ILE A 227 -12.32 20.76 -1.02
C ILE A 227 -12.92 19.36 -0.99
N LYS A 228 -13.41 18.86 -2.12
CA LYS A 228 -13.90 17.48 -2.23
C LYS A 228 -12.82 16.50 -1.75
N SER A 229 -13.19 15.56 -0.90
CA SER A 229 -12.32 14.49 -0.41
C SER A 229 -11.82 13.61 -1.55
N CYS A 230 -10.54 13.27 -1.51
CA CYS A 230 -9.99 12.25 -2.39
C CYS A 230 -10.54 10.85 -2.08
N THR A 231 -11.12 10.68 -0.89
CA THR A 231 -11.65 9.38 -0.42
C THR A 231 -13.17 9.34 -0.33
N LYS A 232 -13.85 10.43 -0.72
CA LYS A 232 -15.26 10.65 -0.38
C LYS A 232 -16.21 9.56 -0.88
N ASP A 233 -15.90 8.95 -2.00
CA ASP A 233 -16.91 8.12 -2.66
C ASP A 233 -16.66 6.63 -2.54
N ASN A 234 -15.43 6.15 -2.27
CA ASN A 234 -15.12 4.74 -2.41
C ASN A 234 -14.39 4.09 -1.24
N ILE A 235 -13.35 4.68 -0.66
CA ILE A 235 -12.58 4.00 0.41
C ILE A 235 -13.39 3.85 1.69
N ASP A 236 -14.24 4.83 2.01
CA ASP A 236 -15.08 4.81 3.23
C ASP A 236 -16.36 3.98 3.09
N LYS A 237 -16.65 3.40 1.93
CA LYS A 237 -17.89 2.67 1.66
C LYS A 237 -17.65 1.18 1.48
N SER A 238 -18.32 0.37 2.27
CA SER A 238 -18.25 -1.10 2.25
C SER A 238 -18.77 -1.78 0.97
N ASN A 239 -19.29 -1.02 0.01
CA ASN A 239 -19.84 -1.57 -1.25
C ASN A 239 -18.95 -1.23 -2.44
N LYS A 240 -17.79 -1.85 -2.50
CA LYS A 240 -16.61 -1.45 -3.26
C LYS A 240 -16.41 -2.20 -4.57
N LYS A 241 -17.50 -2.50 -5.25
CA LYS A 241 -17.45 -3.10 -6.59
C LYS A 241 -17.31 -2.07 -7.72
N LEU A 242 -17.41 -0.78 -7.38
CA LEU A 242 -17.43 0.30 -8.38
C LEU A 242 -16.10 1.02 -8.39
N PHE A 243 -15.46 1.04 -9.55
CA PHE A 243 -14.32 1.88 -9.85
C PHE A 243 -14.74 3.35 -9.88
N GLY A 244 -14.18 4.17 -8.98
CA GLY A 244 -14.52 5.57 -8.82
C GLY A 244 -13.30 6.50 -8.87
N GLU A 245 -13.46 7.75 -8.43
CA GLU A 245 -12.41 8.79 -8.50
C GLU A 245 -11.15 8.39 -7.71
N SER A 246 -11.30 7.72 -6.57
CA SER A 246 -10.16 7.27 -5.77
C SER A 246 -9.36 6.19 -6.48
N GLU A 247 -10.05 5.16 -6.99
CA GLU A 247 -9.45 4.07 -7.73
C GLU A 247 -8.81 4.56 -9.02
N GLN A 248 -9.45 5.50 -9.71
CA GLN A 248 -8.90 6.14 -10.90
C GLN A 248 -7.60 6.88 -10.58
N THR A 249 -7.57 7.67 -9.50
CA THR A 249 -6.37 8.38 -9.06
C THR A 249 -5.26 7.41 -8.69
N ILE A 250 -5.56 6.36 -7.91
CA ILE A 250 -4.57 5.36 -7.50
C ILE A 250 -3.99 4.66 -8.72
N LEU A 251 -4.83 4.22 -9.65
CA LEU A 251 -4.39 3.58 -10.88
C LEU A 251 -3.52 4.51 -11.74
N HIS A 252 -3.92 5.77 -11.90
CA HIS A 252 -3.15 6.80 -12.60
C HIS A 252 -1.72 6.90 -12.05
N GLU A 253 -1.57 7.03 -10.73
CA GLU A 253 -0.25 7.13 -10.10
C GLU A 253 0.56 5.83 -10.22
N ILE A 254 -0.09 4.69 -10.13
CA ILE A 254 0.55 3.39 -10.36
C ILE A 254 1.07 3.31 -11.80
N LEU A 255 0.28 3.68 -12.80
CA LEU A 255 0.67 3.66 -14.20
C LEU A 255 1.89 4.54 -14.48
N HIS A 256 2.00 5.72 -13.86
CA HIS A 256 3.23 6.51 -13.92
C HIS A 256 4.44 5.75 -13.41
N THR A 257 4.33 5.03 -12.29
CA THR A 257 5.46 4.23 -11.79
C THR A 257 5.83 3.09 -12.73
N LEU A 258 4.88 2.58 -13.50
CA LEU A 258 5.10 1.55 -14.51
C LEU A 258 5.62 2.10 -15.85
N GLY A 259 5.85 3.43 -15.94
CA GLY A 259 6.38 4.08 -17.13
C GLY A 259 5.32 4.34 -18.22
N THR A 260 4.06 4.49 -17.83
CA THR A 260 2.96 4.86 -18.72
C THR A 260 2.67 6.36 -18.62
N PRO A 261 2.32 7.05 -19.69
CA PRO A 261 2.36 6.58 -21.09
C PRO A 261 3.81 6.46 -21.59
N PRO A 262 4.08 5.55 -22.54
CA PRO A 262 5.41 5.41 -23.06
C PRO A 262 5.84 6.68 -23.83
N LYS A 263 7.11 7.06 -23.72
CA LYS A 263 7.65 8.29 -24.37
C LYS A 263 7.47 8.34 -25.88
N CYS A 264 7.27 7.21 -26.53
CA CYS A 264 6.98 7.10 -27.97
C CYS A 264 5.48 7.17 -28.30
N GLY A 265 4.59 7.35 -27.30
CA GLY A 265 3.16 7.49 -27.53
C GLY A 265 2.84 8.73 -28.37
N LYS A 266 1.94 8.60 -29.35
CA LYS A 266 1.64 9.67 -30.31
C LYS A 266 1.04 10.92 -29.67
N ASN A 267 0.29 10.74 -28.58
CA ASN A 267 -0.53 11.79 -27.97
C ASN A 267 0.01 12.21 -26.60
N VAL A 268 1.27 11.87 -26.31
CA VAL A 268 1.90 12.17 -25.01
C VAL A 268 2.41 13.60 -25.00
N ASN A 269 1.94 14.38 -24.04
CA ASN A 269 2.43 15.74 -23.82
C ASN A 269 3.57 15.74 -22.80
N PHE A 270 4.80 15.86 -23.29
CA PHE A 270 6.00 15.90 -22.45
C PHE A 270 6.08 17.17 -21.58
N ALA A 271 5.47 18.27 -22.02
CA ALA A 271 5.49 19.54 -21.29
C ALA A 271 4.53 19.51 -20.09
N GLU A 272 3.51 18.67 -20.13
CA GLU A 272 2.47 18.54 -19.10
C GLU A 272 2.59 17.23 -18.30
N SER A 273 3.79 16.87 -17.92
CA SER A 273 4.01 15.76 -16.97
C SER A 273 3.72 14.34 -17.52
N LEU A 274 3.90 14.11 -18.82
CA LEU A 274 3.72 12.79 -19.44
C LEU A 274 2.26 12.27 -19.36
N HIS A 275 1.30 13.14 -19.62
CA HIS A 275 -0.10 12.77 -19.78
C HIS A 275 -0.47 12.65 -21.25
N VAL A 276 -1.55 11.94 -21.52
CA VAL A 276 -2.19 11.90 -22.83
C VAL A 276 -3.04 13.16 -22.97
N SER A 277 -2.96 13.86 -24.10
CA SER A 277 -3.57 15.18 -24.29
C SER A 277 -4.79 15.22 -25.21
N ASP A 278 -5.21 14.08 -25.75
CA ASP A 278 -6.23 13.99 -26.79
C ASP A 278 -7.61 13.55 -26.28
N ASN A 279 -7.71 13.07 -25.07
CA ASN A 279 -8.98 12.67 -24.46
C ASN A 279 -9.00 12.94 -22.95
N ASN A 280 -9.91 13.78 -22.50
CA ASN A 280 -10.10 14.09 -21.07
C ASN A 280 -10.66 12.91 -20.26
N ASP A 281 -11.18 11.89 -20.92
CA ASP A 281 -11.69 10.68 -20.29
C ASP A 281 -10.61 9.57 -20.19
N ASP A 282 -9.40 9.84 -20.67
CA ASP A 282 -8.27 8.92 -20.54
C ASP A 282 -7.76 8.93 -19.09
N ILE A 283 -7.30 7.78 -18.64
CA ILE A 283 -6.77 7.64 -17.29
C ILE A 283 -5.37 8.27 -17.13
N MET A 284 -4.71 8.54 -18.24
CA MET A 284 -3.35 9.14 -18.29
C MET A 284 -3.41 10.56 -18.95
#